data_f3b0530372792a814d259ec7e231d9e2
#
_entry.id   f3b0530372792a814d259ec7e231d9e2
#
_cell.length_a   1.000
_cell.length_b   1.000
_cell.length_c   1.000
_cell.angle_alpha   90.00
_cell.angle_beta   90.00
_cell.angle_gamma   90.00
#
_symmetry.space_group_name_H-M   'P 1'
#
loop_
_entity.id
_entity.type
_entity.pdbx_description
1 polymer ?
#
loop_
_entity_poly.entity_id
_entity_poly.type
_entity_poly.pdbx_seq_one_letter_code
_entity_poly.pdbx_strand_id
1 'polypeptide(L)'
;MRAVFRHELSSYFTGVTGYVFSAFLLLFTGIYTMVYNLQSASVHFEYVLGSMSFVFLIIVPILTMRVLAEERRQKTDQLLYSLPLTMTQVVLGKFAAMLVVFAAPMAVICLYPVVLSAYGNVYLPAAYGAIVGFFFLGMALLAIGMYISSVTESQAVAAGLCFVVMLVNYFLSDLAGFASATAYSSLAALAVTALIVCGIVYLMTKNGFVSLILAAVLEAGLIGAYLWDSSRFEGLFPQIISQLSLFARFYTIVNGVFDVTAIVYYLSVTGFFLFLSVQSLEKRRWSE
;
A
#
# COMPACT_ATOMS: atom_id res chain seq x y z
N MET A 1 4.28 20.58 12.54
CA MET A 1 3.91 19.99 11.25
C MET A 1 4.57 20.70 10.04
N ARG A 2 4.32 22.00 9.80
CA ARG A 2 4.87 22.73 8.61
C ARG A 2 6.42 22.71 8.55
N ALA A 3 7.12 22.83 9.67
CA ALA A 3 8.57 22.78 9.70
C ALA A 3 9.12 21.40 9.28
N VAL A 4 8.55 20.32 9.81
CA VAL A 4 8.90 18.94 9.45
C VAL A 4 8.64 18.69 7.96
N PHE A 5 7.45 19.05 7.47
CA PHE A 5 7.10 18.94 6.06
C PHE A 5 8.11 19.65 5.14
N ARG A 6 8.43 20.93 5.44
CA ARG A 6 9.36 21.72 4.63
C ARG A 6 10.79 21.16 4.64
N HIS A 7 11.24 20.71 5.79
CA HIS A 7 12.54 20.06 5.96
C HIS A 7 12.63 18.78 5.13
N GLU A 8 11.63 17.88 5.26
CA GLU A 8 11.59 16.63 4.52
C GLU A 8 11.48 16.85 3.01
N LEU A 9 10.60 17.75 2.58
CA LEU A 9 10.44 18.08 1.17
C LEU A 9 11.75 18.62 0.58
N SER A 10 12.43 19.52 1.31
CA SER A 10 13.75 20.03 0.91
C SER A 10 14.76 18.88 0.82
N SER A 11 14.79 17.95 1.77
CA SER A 11 15.69 16.79 1.77
C SER A 11 15.51 15.89 0.54
N TYR A 12 14.28 15.68 0.07
CA TYR A 12 14.02 14.91 -1.15
C TYR A 12 14.52 15.58 -2.43
N PHE A 13 14.46 16.93 -2.49
CA PHE A 13 14.86 17.69 -3.68
C PHE A 13 16.31 18.21 -3.61
N THR A 14 16.93 18.30 -2.44
CA THR A 14 18.39 18.52 -2.32
C THR A 14 19.16 17.21 -2.47
N GLY A 15 18.55 16.09 -2.09
CA GLY A 15 19.05 14.74 -2.34
C GLY A 15 18.67 14.22 -3.73
N VAL A 16 19.24 13.08 -4.08
CA VAL A 16 18.99 12.40 -5.37
C VAL A 16 17.67 11.62 -5.37
N THR A 17 17.14 11.27 -4.19
CA THR A 17 16.04 10.30 -4.04
C THR A 17 14.74 10.72 -4.73
N GLY A 18 14.35 11.99 -4.59
CA GLY A 18 13.13 12.52 -5.21
C GLY A 18 13.21 12.56 -6.74
N TYR A 19 14.38 12.92 -7.27
CA TYR A 19 14.61 12.93 -8.73
C TYR A 19 14.64 11.51 -9.30
N VAL A 20 15.33 10.58 -8.65
CA VAL A 20 15.38 9.17 -9.08
C VAL A 20 13.98 8.56 -9.08
N PHE A 21 13.19 8.79 -8.02
CA PHE A 21 11.82 8.34 -7.96
C PHE A 21 10.98 8.88 -9.13
N SER A 22 11.01 10.19 -9.35
CA SER A 22 10.25 10.86 -10.40
C SER A 22 10.70 10.43 -11.80
N ALA A 23 12.03 10.34 -12.02
CA ALA A 23 12.58 9.92 -13.29
C ALA A 23 12.20 8.47 -13.62
N PHE A 24 12.26 7.57 -12.63
CA PHE A 24 11.89 6.18 -12.81
C PHE A 24 10.41 6.04 -13.17
N LEU A 25 9.53 6.73 -12.45
CA LEU A 25 8.10 6.72 -12.70
C LEU A 25 7.75 7.27 -14.09
N LEU A 26 8.35 8.39 -14.50
CA LEU A 26 8.12 8.98 -15.82
C LEU A 26 8.72 8.15 -16.95
N LEU A 27 9.90 7.56 -16.74
CA LEU A 27 10.55 6.69 -17.73
C LEU A 27 9.68 5.49 -18.05
N PHE A 28 9.20 4.78 -17.03
CA PHE A 28 8.32 3.62 -17.24
C PHE A 28 6.97 4.02 -17.83
N THR A 29 6.39 5.15 -17.41
CA THR A 29 5.18 5.70 -18.05
C THR A 29 5.43 5.94 -19.55
N GLY A 30 6.55 6.54 -19.91
CA GLY A 30 6.93 6.78 -21.31
C GLY A 30 7.08 5.48 -22.10
N ILE A 31 7.80 4.49 -21.55
CA ILE A 31 8.00 3.18 -22.20
C ILE A 31 6.65 2.47 -22.42
N TYR A 32 5.82 2.36 -21.38
CA TYR A 32 4.52 1.69 -21.52
C TYR A 32 3.58 2.46 -22.46
N THR A 33 3.59 3.80 -22.45
CA THR A 33 2.84 4.61 -23.42
C THR A 33 3.31 4.36 -24.84
N MET A 34 4.62 4.25 -25.06
CA MET A 34 5.17 3.93 -26.37
C MET A 34 4.68 2.55 -26.85
N VAL A 35 4.72 1.54 -25.99
CA VAL A 35 4.34 0.17 -26.35
C VAL A 35 2.83 0.05 -26.56
N TYR A 36 2.01 0.52 -25.63
CA TYR A 36 0.55 0.32 -25.67
C TYR A 36 -0.14 1.32 -26.60
N ASN A 37 0.19 2.61 -26.51
CA ASN A 37 -0.55 3.63 -27.26
C ASN A 37 0.06 3.90 -28.64
N LEU A 38 1.40 3.96 -28.79
CA LEU A 38 2.01 4.30 -30.06
C LEU A 38 2.24 3.08 -30.96
N GLN A 39 2.86 2.00 -30.44
CA GLN A 39 3.15 0.81 -31.26
C GLN A 39 1.91 -0.05 -31.50
N SER A 40 1.09 -0.28 -30.46
CA SER A 40 -0.14 -1.09 -30.57
C SER A 40 -1.34 -0.28 -31.04
N ALA A 41 -1.18 1.04 -31.30
CA ALA A 41 -2.25 1.96 -31.69
C ALA A 41 -3.50 1.89 -30.78
N SER A 42 -3.33 1.57 -29.49
CA SER A 42 -4.40 1.49 -28.54
C SER A 42 -4.76 2.88 -28.02
N VAL A 43 -6.05 3.18 -27.95
CA VAL A 43 -6.58 4.45 -27.40
C VAL A 43 -6.73 4.41 -25.89
N HIS A 44 -6.44 3.27 -25.25
CA HIS A 44 -6.66 3.01 -23.82
C HIS A 44 -5.41 3.34 -23.00
N PHE A 45 -5.36 4.57 -22.44
CA PHE A 45 -4.25 4.98 -21.57
C PHE A 45 -4.31 4.29 -20.21
N GLU A 46 -5.49 3.89 -19.76
CA GLU A 46 -5.70 3.17 -18.50
C GLU A 46 -4.88 1.88 -18.41
N TYR A 47 -4.65 1.17 -19.51
CA TYR A 47 -3.82 -0.05 -19.53
C TYR A 47 -2.33 0.24 -19.30
N VAL A 48 -1.85 1.42 -19.68
CA VAL A 48 -0.50 1.88 -19.34
C VAL A 48 -0.31 1.92 -17.84
N LEU A 49 -1.26 2.53 -17.11
CA LEU A 49 -1.21 2.62 -15.64
C LEU A 49 -1.41 1.26 -14.97
N GLY A 50 -2.26 0.39 -15.55
CA GLY A 50 -2.42 -1.00 -15.12
C GLY A 50 -1.08 -1.75 -15.12
N SER A 51 -0.38 -1.74 -16.25
CA SER A 51 0.93 -2.37 -16.39
C SER A 51 1.99 -1.71 -15.52
N MET A 52 1.89 -0.39 -15.36
CA MET A 52 2.81 0.40 -14.55
C MET A 52 2.68 0.14 -13.05
N SER A 53 1.55 -0.41 -12.60
CA SER A 53 1.33 -0.72 -11.18
C SER A 53 2.40 -1.66 -10.60
N PHE A 54 2.97 -2.55 -11.43
CA PHE A 54 4.11 -3.40 -11.03
C PHE A 54 5.36 -2.59 -10.64
N VAL A 55 5.56 -1.43 -11.25
CA VAL A 55 6.72 -0.56 -10.97
C VAL A 55 6.71 -0.05 -9.52
N PHE A 56 5.54 0.05 -8.89
CA PHE A 56 5.44 0.42 -7.48
C PHE A 56 6.18 -0.54 -6.54
N LEU A 57 6.32 -1.81 -6.92
CA LEU A 57 7.05 -2.79 -6.09
C LEU A 57 8.51 -2.37 -5.88
N ILE A 58 9.07 -1.64 -6.83
CA ILE A 58 10.47 -1.22 -6.79
C ILE A 58 10.59 0.21 -6.26
N ILE A 59 9.79 1.14 -6.79
CA ILE A 59 9.99 2.57 -6.49
C ILE A 59 9.47 2.99 -5.12
N VAL A 60 8.41 2.35 -4.61
CA VAL A 60 7.86 2.70 -3.29
C VAL A 60 8.82 2.31 -2.17
N PRO A 61 9.40 1.09 -2.12
CA PRO A 61 10.45 0.76 -1.16
C PRO A 61 11.63 1.76 -1.17
N ILE A 62 12.08 2.20 -2.34
CA ILE A 62 13.18 3.15 -2.47
C ILE A 62 12.84 4.51 -1.83
N LEU A 63 11.60 4.99 -2.03
CA LEU A 63 11.15 6.26 -1.45
C LEU A 63 10.95 6.15 0.07
N THR A 64 10.38 5.04 0.54
CA THR A 64 9.94 4.90 1.94
C THR A 64 11.01 4.37 2.89
N MET A 65 12.03 3.64 2.39
CA MET A 65 13.06 3.02 3.23
C MET A 65 13.83 4.02 4.13
N ARG A 66 13.97 5.27 3.67
CA ARG A 66 14.77 6.30 4.37
C ARG A 66 13.97 7.12 5.39
N VAL A 67 12.64 7.15 5.27
CA VAL A 67 11.75 8.12 5.94
C VAL A 67 11.90 8.13 7.46
N LEU A 68 11.99 6.94 8.08
CA LEU A 68 12.13 6.78 9.53
C LEU A 68 13.33 5.91 9.91
N ALA A 69 13.69 4.91 9.09
CA ALA A 69 14.82 4.03 9.38
C ALA A 69 16.16 4.75 9.33
N GLU A 70 16.31 5.80 8.52
CA GLU A 70 17.55 6.61 8.47
C GLU A 70 17.77 7.41 9.74
N GLU A 71 16.74 8.07 10.27
CA GLU A 71 16.82 8.84 11.52
C GLU A 71 17.20 7.94 12.70
N ARG A 72 16.69 6.71 12.72
CA ARG A 72 17.08 5.71 13.73
C ARG A 72 18.52 5.29 13.61
N ARG A 73 18.97 4.98 12.38
CA ARG A 73 20.37 4.60 12.15
C ARG A 73 21.33 5.70 12.58
N GLN A 74 20.93 6.95 12.39
CA GLN A 74 21.75 8.12 12.76
C GLN A 74 21.53 8.57 14.22
N LYS A 75 20.62 7.94 14.97
CA LYS A 75 20.20 8.32 16.33
C LYS A 75 19.72 9.78 16.43
N THR A 76 19.22 10.33 15.32
CA THR A 76 18.64 11.68 15.27
C THR A 76 17.18 11.70 15.72
N ASP A 77 16.55 10.54 15.85
CA ASP A 77 15.23 10.36 16.44
C ASP A 77 15.15 10.89 17.88
N GLN A 78 16.23 10.79 18.68
CA GLN A 78 16.29 11.35 20.03
C GLN A 78 16.16 12.89 20.02
N LEU A 79 16.74 13.57 19.03
CA LEU A 79 16.55 15.00 18.86
C LEU A 79 15.10 15.34 18.52
N LEU A 80 14.45 14.50 17.74
CA LEU A 80 13.04 14.66 17.37
C LEU A 80 12.11 14.52 18.59
N TYR A 81 12.43 13.61 19.52
CA TYR A 81 11.68 13.41 20.77
C TYR A 81 11.85 14.57 21.75
N SER A 82 12.94 15.33 21.70
CA SER A 82 13.16 16.51 22.53
C SER A 82 12.40 17.76 22.07
N LEU A 83 11.90 17.76 20.82
CA LEU A 83 11.12 18.88 20.29
C LEU A 83 9.68 18.88 20.82
N PRO A 84 9.03 20.05 21.02
CA PRO A 84 7.65 20.15 21.45
C PRO A 84 6.66 19.82 20.30
N LEU A 85 6.84 18.66 19.68
CA LEU A 85 6.02 18.15 18.57
C LEU A 85 5.33 16.85 18.98
N THR A 86 4.11 16.66 18.53
CA THR A 86 3.43 15.36 18.65
C THR A 86 3.91 14.40 17.56
N MET A 87 3.98 13.10 17.87
CA MET A 87 4.39 12.08 16.88
C MET A 87 3.45 12.07 15.68
N THR A 88 2.17 12.35 15.88
CA THR A 88 1.20 12.54 14.79
C THR A 88 1.62 13.65 13.82
N GLN A 89 2.10 14.79 14.32
CA GLN A 89 2.55 15.90 13.49
C GLN A 89 3.81 15.54 12.68
N VAL A 90 4.68 14.73 13.24
CA VAL A 90 5.88 14.24 12.57
C VAL A 90 5.51 13.28 11.45
N VAL A 91 4.72 12.25 11.75
CA VAL A 91 4.27 11.24 10.77
C VAL A 91 3.52 11.90 9.62
N LEU A 92 2.52 12.74 9.92
CA LEU A 92 1.74 13.44 8.88
C LEU A 92 2.60 14.42 8.07
N GLY A 93 3.58 15.09 8.71
CA GLY A 93 4.50 15.99 8.00
C GLY A 93 5.37 15.26 6.99
N LYS A 94 5.96 14.12 7.41
CA LYS A 94 6.78 13.25 6.55
C LYS A 94 5.95 12.61 5.43
N PHE A 95 4.78 12.09 5.75
CA PHE A 95 3.89 11.49 4.78
C PHE A 95 3.43 12.51 3.72
N ALA A 96 3.06 13.72 4.14
CA ALA A 96 2.69 14.79 3.21
C ALA A 96 3.85 15.17 2.27
N ALA A 97 5.10 15.18 2.75
CA ALA A 97 6.26 15.43 1.91
C ALA A 97 6.45 14.33 0.85
N MET A 98 6.30 13.05 1.22
CA MET A 98 6.32 11.93 0.26
C MET A 98 5.21 12.05 -0.79
N LEU A 99 3.99 12.43 -0.37
CA LEU A 99 2.87 12.62 -1.30
C LEU A 99 3.15 13.73 -2.31
N VAL A 100 3.81 14.82 -1.91
CA VAL A 100 4.17 15.89 -2.85
C VAL A 100 5.24 15.40 -3.83
N VAL A 101 6.22 14.62 -3.37
CA VAL A 101 7.23 14.00 -4.26
C VAL A 101 6.57 13.05 -5.26
N PHE A 102 5.54 12.31 -4.85
CA PHE A 102 4.78 11.42 -5.73
C PHE A 102 3.85 12.21 -6.67
N ALA A 103 3.20 13.27 -6.18
CA ALA A 103 2.29 14.10 -6.97
C ALA A 103 2.99 14.86 -8.10
N ALA A 104 4.30 15.17 -7.95
CA ALA A 104 5.04 15.90 -8.96
C ALA A 104 5.10 15.14 -10.32
N PRO A 105 5.58 13.89 -10.39
CA PRO A 105 5.52 13.12 -11.64
C PRO A 105 4.08 12.79 -12.07
N MET A 106 3.13 12.61 -11.13
CA MET A 106 1.72 12.39 -11.47
C MET A 106 1.13 13.58 -12.22
N ALA A 107 1.51 14.82 -11.87
CA ALA A 107 1.08 16.00 -12.61
C ALA A 107 1.56 15.99 -14.07
N VAL A 108 2.76 15.45 -14.33
CA VAL A 108 3.24 15.24 -15.71
C VAL A 108 2.46 14.12 -16.39
N ILE A 109 2.16 13.02 -15.70
CA ILE A 109 1.38 11.90 -16.24
C ILE A 109 -0.03 12.36 -16.64
N CYS A 110 -0.64 13.31 -15.93
CA CYS A 110 -1.93 13.90 -16.30
C CYS A 110 -1.94 14.56 -17.71
N LEU A 111 -0.79 14.95 -18.25
CA LEU A 111 -0.70 15.52 -19.60
C LEU A 111 -0.77 14.48 -20.72
N TYR A 112 -0.40 13.21 -20.43
CA TYR A 112 -0.36 12.16 -21.44
C TYR A 112 -1.71 11.92 -22.14
N PRO A 113 -2.85 11.76 -21.44
CA PRO A 113 -4.15 11.57 -22.09
C PRO A 113 -4.54 12.76 -22.98
N VAL A 114 -4.19 14.00 -22.56
CA VAL A 114 -4.48 15.21 -23.35
C VAL A 114 -3.66 15.21 -24.64
N VAL A 115 -2.36 14.90 -24.55
CA VAL A 115 -1.49 14.83 -25.75
C VAL A 115 -1.97 13.72 -26.67
N LEU A 116 -2.28 12.54 -26.14
CA LEU A 116 -2.78 11.41 -26.94
C LEU A 116 -4.13 11.70 -27.59
N SER A 117 -5.01 12.48 -26.94
CA SER A 117 -6.32 12.86 -27.50
C SER A 117 -6.21 13.76 -28.73
N ALA A 118 -5.06 14.43 -28.94
CA ALA A 118 -4.80 15.20 -30.15
C ALA A 118 -4.51 14.30 -31.38
N TYR A 119 -4.14 13.05 -31.15
CA TYR A 119 -3.76 12.09 -32.20
C TYR A 119 -4.74 10.91 -32.32
N GLY A 120 -5.71 10.75 -31.40
CA GLY A 120 -6.67 9.66 -31.43
C GLY A 120 -7.87 9.89 -30.49
N ASN A 121 -8.89 9.07 -30.62
CA ASN A 121 -10.10 9.15 -29.78
C ASN A 121 -9.87 8.49 -28.42
N VAL A 122 -9.12 9.14 -27.52
CA VAL A 122 -8.91 8.67 -26.14
C VAL A 122 -10.13 8.97 -25.28
N TYR A 123 -10.63 7.97 -24.55
CA TYR A 123 -11.75 8.18 -23.61
C TYR A 123 -11.22 8.81 -22.32
N LEU A 124 -11.17 10.13 -22.27
CA LEU A 124 -10.60 10.91 -21.18
C LEU A 124 -11.17 10.55 -19.78
N PRO A 125 -12.49 10.30 -19.58
CA PRO A 125 -13.01 9.95 -18.26
C PRO A 125 -12.39 8.68 -17.69
N ALA A 126 -12.18 7.62 -18.49
CA ALA A 126 -11.54 6.40 -18.03
C ALA A 126 -10.05 6.62 -17.73
N ALA A 127 -9.34 7.34 -18.60
CA ALA A 127 -7.93 7.67 -18.40
C ALA A 127 -7.71 8.46 -17.10
N TYR A 128 -8.49 9.51 -16.85
CA TYR A 128 -8.40 10.28 -15.60
C TYR A 128 -8.90 9.49 -14.38
N GLY A 129 -9.92 8.66 -14.53
CA GLY A 129 -10.36 7.73 -13.49
C GLY A 129 -9.24 6.80 -13.05
N ALA A 130 -8.49 6.24 -14.02
CA ALA A 130 -7.33 5.40 -13.75
C ALA A 130 -6.18 6.18 -13.11
N ILE A 131 -5.90 7.43 -13.52
CA ILE A 131 -4.90 8.30 -12.89
C ILE A 131 -5.24 8.56 -11.41
N VAL A 132 -6.48 8.87 -11.11
CA VAL A 132 -6.96 9.06 -9.73
C VAL A 132 -6.80 7.77 -8.93
N GLY A 133 -7.24 6.63 -9.48
CA GLY A 133 -7.05 5.32 -8.85
C GLY A 133 -5.58 4.99 -8.58
N PHE A 134 -4.70 5.27 -9.53
CA PHE A 134 -3.25 5.07 -9.42
C PHE A 134 -2.62 5.95 -8.33
N PHE A 135 -3.09 7.19 -8.20
CA PHE A 135 -2.65 8.10 -7.14
C PHE A 135 -3.06 7.58 -5.76
N PHE A 136 -4.31 7.13 -5.57
CA PHE A 136 -4.76 6.59 -4.30
C PHE A 136 -4.12 5.24 -3.97
N LEU A 137 -3.89 4.38 -4.96
CA LEU A 137 -3.11 3.16 -4.80
C LEU A 137 -1.69 3.49 -4.29
N GLY A 138 -0.98 4.39 -4.98
CA GLY A 138 0.36 4.83 -4.59
C GLY A 138 0.39 5.42 -3.18
N MET A 139 -0.61 6.23 -2.82
CA MET A 139 -0.76 6.80 -1.48
C MET A 139 -0.87 5.71 -0.40
N ALA A 140 -1.69 4.67 -0.63
CA ALA A 140 -1.83 3.55 0.30
C ALA A 140 -0.53 2.75 0.43
N LEU A 141 0.16 2.47 -0.68
CA LEU A 141 1.45 1.77 -0.68
C LEU A 141 2.54 2.58 0.03
N LEU A 142 2.58 3.90 -0.13
CA LEU A 142 3.50 4.79 0.59
C LEU A 142 3.25 4.75 2.11
N ALA A 143 2.00 4.69 2.54
CA ALA A 143 1.66 4.58 3.97
C ALA A 143 2.13 3.24 4.55
N ILE A 144 1.96 2.12 3.82
CA ILE A 144 2.47 0.80 4.21
C ILE A 144 4.00 0.84 4.33
N GLY A 145 4.69 1.38 3.32
CA GLY A 145 6.15 1.50 3.33
C GLY A 145 6.67 2.37 4.48
N MET A 146 5.98 3.47 4.79
CA MET A 146 6.29 4.31 5.93
C MET A 146 6.15 3.55 7.26
N TYR A 147 5.11 2.75 7.43
CA TYR A 147 4.94 1.91 8.62
C TYR A 147 6.08 0.90 8.75
N ILE A 148 6.47 0.20 7.68
CA ILE A 148 7.58 -0.74 7.68
C ILE A 148 8.88 -0.03 8.06
N SER A 149 9.15 1.16 7.50
CA SER A 149 10.28 2.00 7.88
C SER A 149 10.23 2.42 9.35
N SER A 150 9.02 2.56 9.94
CA SER A 150 8.84 2.89 11.36
C SER A 150 9.22 1.75 12.32
N VAL A 151 9.14 0.52 11.90
CA VAL A 151 9.42 -0.67 12.75
C VAL A 151 10.88 -1.12 12.63
N THR A 152 11.55 -0.81 11.52
CA THR A 152 12.90 -1.26 11.20
C THR A 152 13.97 -0.21 11.53
N GLU A 153 15.19 -0.66 11.82
CA GLU A 153 16.36 0.21 12.09
C GLU A 153 17.32 0.30 10.90
N SER A 154 17.21 -0.63 9.95
CA SER A 154 18.06 -0.70 8.77
C SER A 154 17.27 -0.34 7.52
N GLN A 155 17.78 0.60 6.73
CA GLN A 155 17.18 0.98 5.44
C GLN A 155 17.05 -0.21 4.48
N ALA A 156 18.08 -1.09 4.42
CA ALA A 156 18.07 -2.25 3.56
C ALA A 156 16.98 -3.26 3.98
N VAL A 157 16.83 -3.48 5.30
CA VAL A 157 15.77 -4.35 5.84
C VAL A 157 14.39 -3.73 5.58
N ALA A 158 14.25 -2.41 5.77
CA ALA A 158 12.99 -1.70 5.46
C ALA A 158 12.61 -1.85 3.99
N ALA A 159 13.57 -1.65 3.07
CA ALA A 159 13.32 -1.82 1.64
C ALA A 159 12.94 -3.26 1.28
N GLY A 160 13.68 -4.24 1.79
CA GLY A 160 13.41 -5.66 1.53
C GLY A 160 12.06 -6.11 2.05
N LEU A 161 11.70 -5.76 3.29
CA LEU A 161 10.39 -6.07 3.87
C LEU A 161 9.26 -5.36 3.11
N CYS A 162 9.44 -4.10 2.75
CA CYS A 162 8.47 -3.35 1.97
C CYS A 162 8.23 -4.00 0.60
N PHE A 163 9.30 -4.38 -0.10
CA PHE A 163 9.22 -5.09 -1.37
C PHE A 163 8.46 -6.41 -1.24
N VAL A 164 8.78 -7.23 -0.22
CA VAL A 164 8.10 -8.52 0.01
C VAL A 164 6.61 -8.31 0.32
N VAL A 165 6.25 -7.36 1.18
CA VAL A 165 4.84 -7.06 1.50
C VAL A 165 4.08 -6.61 0.26
N MET A 166 4.67 -5.75 -0.56
CA MET A 166 4.07 -5.30 -1.80
C MET A 166 3.96 -6.41 -2.85
N LEU A 167 4.98 -7.26 -2.97
CA LEU A 167 4.97 -8.42 -3.85
C LEU A 167 3.84 -9.40 -3.47
N VAL A 168 3.71 -9.71 -2.18
CA VAL A 168 2.62 -10.56 -1.69
C VAL A 168 1.27 -9.92 -2.01
N ASN A 169 1.11 -8.61 -1.78
CA ASN A 169 -0.15 -7.92 -2.08
C ASN A 169 -0.44 -7.87 -3.59
N TYR A 170 0.59 -7.75 -4.43
CA TYR A 170 0.45 -7.76 -5.89
C TYR A 170 -0.09 -9.10 -6.40
N PHE A 171 0.50 -10.20 -5.95
CA PHE A 171 0.08 -11.55 -6.33
C PHE A 171 -1.09 -12.10 -5.51
N LEU A 172 -1.61 -11.35 -4.54
CA LEU A 172 -2.63 -11.83 -3.62
C LEU A 172 -3.92 -12.28 -4.34
N SER A 173 -4.31 -11.59 -5.41
CA SER A 173 -5.46 -11.95 -6.23
C SER A 173 -5.22 -13.23 -7.02
N ASP A 174 -4.01 -13.42 -7.56
CA ASP A 174 -3.65 -14.62 -8.31
C ASP A 174 -3.56 -15.82 -7.38
N LEU A 175 -2.95 -15.63 -6.19
CA LEU A 175 -2.90 -16.65 -5.14
C LEU A 175 -4.30 -17.07 -4.69
N ALA A 176 -5.25 -16.14 -4.62
CA ALA A 176 -6.64 -16.46 -4.33
C ALA A 176 -7.26 -17.39 -5.38
N GLY A 177 -6.85 -17.27 -6.66
CA GLY A 177 -7.29 -18.14 -7.74
C GLY A 177 -6.79 -19.58 -7.63
N PHE A 178 -5.69 -19.84 -6.91
CA PHE A 178 -5.21 -21.20 -6.64
C PHE A 178 -5.92 -21.86 -5.44
N ALA A 179 -6.57 -21.06 -4.59
CA ALA A 179 -7.31 -21.61 -3.45
C ALA A 179 -8.58 -22.31 -3.94
N SER A 180 -8.81 -23.53 -3.46
CA SER A 180 -10.04 -24.25 -3.78
C SER A 180 -11.28 -23.50 -3.32
N ALA A 181 -12.29 -23.39 -4.18
CA ALA A 181 -13.54 -22.71 -3.87
C ALA A 181 -14.52 -23.55 -3.03
N THR A 182 -14.13 -24.76 -2.59
CA THR A 182 -15.01 -25.61 -1.78
C THR A 182 -15.24 -25.00 -0.39
N ALA A 183 -16.43 -25.23 0.16
CA ALA A 183 -16.79 -24.74 1.49
C ALA A 183 -15.83 -25.23 2.58
N TYR A 184 -15.38 -26.49 2.50
CA TYR A 184 -14.43 -27.09 3.44
C TYR A 184 -13.05 -26.44 3.35
N SER A 185 -12.52 -26.19 2.15
CA SER A 185 -11.22 -25.54 1.99
C SER A 185 -11.23 -24.09 2.49
N SER A 186 -12.32 -23.37 2.26
CA SER A 186 -12.50 -22.01 2.78
C SER A 186 -12.55 -21.99 4.32
N LEU A 187 -13.28 -22.94 4.94
CA LEU A 187 -13.28 -23.10 6.39
C LEU A 187 -11.87 -23.39 6.93
N ALA A 188 -11.18 -24.38 6.35
CA ALA A 188 -9.84 -24.75 6.80
C ALA A 188 -8.84 -23.57 6.68
N ALA A 189 -8.91 -22.83 5.58
CA ALA A 189 -8.04 -21.67 5.36
C ALA A 189 -8.36 -20.51 6.32
N LEU A 190 -9.64 -20.24 6.60
CA LEU A 190 -10.05 -19.24 7.60
C LEU A 190 -9.65 -19.65 9.01
N ALA A 191 -9.75 -20.93 9.37
CA ALA A 191 -9.30 -21.46 10.65
C ALA A 191 -7.77 -21.27 10.81
N VAL A 192 -6.97 -21.62 9.80
CA VAL A 192 -5.53 -21.37 9.83
C VAL A 192 -5.19 -19.90 9.97
N THR A 193 -5.89 -19.00 9.23
CA THR A 193 -5.69 -17.55 9.36
C THR A 193 -6.07 -17.04 10.75
N ALA A 194 -7.15 -17.53 11.35
CA ALA A 194 -7.53 -17.18 12.71
C ALA A 194 -6.46 -17.61 13.72
N LEU A 195 -5.90 -18.82 13.58
CA LEU A 195 -4.80 -19.29 14.44
C LEU A 195 -3.53 -18.46 14.28
N ILE A 196 -3.18 -18.03 13.04
CA ILE A 196 -2.03 -17.14 12.80
C ILE A 196 -2.25 -15.80 13.51
N VAL A 197 -3.44 -15.19 13.39
CA VAL A 197 -3.77 -13.93 14.07
C VAL A 197 -3.68 -14.09 15.59
N CYS A 198 -4.21 -15.18 16.14
CA CYS A 198 -4.10 -15.47 17.57
C CYS A 198 -2.64 -15.68 18.00
N GLY A 199 -1.80 -16.29 17.16
CA GLY A 199 -0.35 -16.40 17.39
C GLY A 199 0.33 -15.04 17.46
N ILE A 200 -0.01 -14.12 16.55
CA ILE A 200 0.50 -12.74 16.56
C ILE A 200 0.05 -12.01 17.85
N VAL A 201 -1.21 -12.15 18.24
CA VAL A 201 -1.73 -11.57 19.48
C VAL A 201 -0.99 -12.13 20.69
N TYR A 202 -0.67 -13.44 20.72
CA TYR A 202 0.14 -14.05 21.76
C TYR A 202 1.55 -13.43 21.83
N LEU A 203 2.21 -13.25 20.69
CA LEU A 203 3.54 -12.63 20.65
C LEU A 203 3.52 -11.17 21.14
N MET A 204 2.43 -10.45 20.90
CA MET A 204 2.27 -9.05 21.34
C MET A 204 1.93 -8.93 22.82
N THR A 205 1.01 -9.77 23.33
CA THR A 205 0.48 -9.68 24.70
C THR A 205 1.25 -10.52 25.69
N LYS A 206 2.00 -11.54 25.21
CA LYS A 206 2.67 -12.59 25.99
C LYS A 206 1.74 -13.29 26.99
N ASN A 207 0.42 -13.18 26.78
CA ASN A 207 -0.60 -13.78 27.63
C ASN A 207 -1.27 -14.94 26.89
N GLY A 208 -0.86 -16.17 27.22
CA GLY A 208 -1.37 -17.39 26.56
C GLY A 208 -2.86 -17.63 26.80
N PHE A 209 -3.38 -17.21 27.96
CA PHE A 209 -4.79 -17.40 28.30
C PHE A 209 -5.72 -16.55 27.40
N VAL A 210 -5.37 -15.27 27.18
CA VAL A 210 -6.13 -14.38 26.31
C VAL A 210 -6.11 -14.87 24.86
N SER A 211 -4.92 -15.28 24.36
CA SER A 211 -4.78 -15.80 22.99
C SER A 211 -5.57 -17.10 22.79
N LEU A 212 -5.57 -17.99 23.77
CA LEU A 212 -6.27 -19.26 23.70
C LEU A 212 -7.80 -19.07 23.73
N ILE A 213 -8.31 -18.18 24.57
CA ILE A 213 -9.75 -17.84 24.58
C ILE A 213 -10.15 -17.22 23.24
N LEU A 214 -9.36 -16.29 22.71
CA LEU A 214 -9.63 -15.66 21.42
C LEU A 214 -9.65 -16.69 20.29
N ALA A 215 -8.69 -17.61 20.27
CA ALA A 215 -8.66 -18.70 19.29
C ALA A 215 -9.90 -19.60 19.41
N ALA A 216 -10.26 -20.03 20.63
CA ALA A 216 -11.42 -20.89 20.85
C ALA A 216 -12.74 -20.21 20.42
N VAL A 217 -12.91 -18.91 20.71
CA VAL A 217 -14.10 -18.14 20.31
C VAL A 217 -14.19 -17.99 18.79
N LEU A 218 -13.06 -17.66 18.11
CA LEU A 218 -13.02 -17.52 16.66
C LEU A 218 -13.29 -18.86 15.95
N GLU A 219 -12.63 -19.93 16.38
CA GLU A 219 -12.81 -21.25 15.80
C GLU A 219 -14.23 -21.78 16.05
N ALA A 220 -14.77 -21.65 17.25
CA ALA A 220 -16.14 -22.04 17.56
C ALA A 220 -17.16 -21.23 16.71
N GLY A 221 -16.90 -19.94 16.52
CA GLY A 221 -17.72 -19.08 15.67
C GLY A 221 -17.69 -19.51 14.18
N LEU A 222 -16.50 -19.82 13.65
CA LEU A 222 -16.32 -20.31 12.30
C LEU A 222 -17.01 -21.66 12.06
N ILE A 223 -16.83 -22.61 12.99
CA ILE A 223 -17.46 -23.93 12.93
C ILE A 223 -18.99 -23.81 13.07
N GLY A 224 -19.47 -22.98 14.00
CA GLY A 224 -20.90 -22.73 14.18
C GLY A 224 -21.56 -22.11 12.94
N ALA A 225 -20.91 -21.12 12.33
CA ALA A 225 -21.39 -20.52 11.08
C ALA A 225 -21.39 -21.52 9.91
N TYR A 226 -20.38 -22.38 9.83
CA TYR A 226 -20.31 -23.43 8.80
C TYR A 226 -21.42 -24.48 8.97
N LEU A 227 -21.72 -24.89 10.19
CA LEU A 227 -22.81 -25.84 10.50
C LEU A 227 -24.19 -25.25 10.22
N TRP A 228 -24.32 -23.92 10.35
CA TRP A 228 -25.57 -23.22 10.05
C TRP A 228 -25.82 -23.14 8.53
N ASP A 229 -24.83 -22.73 7.76
CA ASP A 229 -24.96 -22.57 6.31
C ASP A 229 -23.59 -22.77 5.63
N SER A 230 -23.32 -24.02 5.23
CA SER A 230 -22.07 -24.38 4.56
C SER A 230 -21.93 -23.77 3.16
N SER A 231 -23.06 -23.41 2.50
CA SER A 231 -23.03 -22.85 1.14
C SER A 231 -22.40 -21.45 1.10
N ARG A 232 -22.51 -20.69 2.17
CA ARG A 232 -21.86 -19.36 2.28
C ARG A 232 -20.34 -19.43 2.32
N PHE A 233 -19.78 -20.57 2.69
CA PHE A 233 -18.32 -20.75 2.72
C PHE A 233 -17.74 -21.09 1.36
N GLU A 234 -18.58 -21.40 0.35
CA GLU A 234 -18.09 -21.68 -1.01
C GLU A 234 -17.46 -20.42 -1.61
N GLY A 235 -16.15 -20.49 -1.87
CA GLY A 235 -15.37 -19.37 -2.43
C GLY A 235 -15.17 -18.16 -1.50
N LEU A 236 -15.59 -18.23 -0.23
CA LEU A 236 -15.51 -17.08 0.70
C LEU A 236 -14.06 -16.69 0.98
N PHE A 237 -13.16 -17.66 1.18
CA PHE A 237 -11.75 -17.39 1.43
C PHE A 237 -11.03 -16.74 0.23
N PRO A 238 -11.12 -17.29 -1.00
CA PRO A 238 -10.62 -16.61 -2.19
C PRO A 238 -11.18 -15.20 -2.37
N GLN A 239 -12.48 -15.01 -2.10
CA GLN A 239 -13.12 -13.71 -2.22
C GLN A 239 -12.56 -12.68 -1.20
N ILE A 240 -12.39 -13.07 0.07
CA ILE A 240 -11.79 -12.20 1.08
C ILE A 240 -10.36 -11.82 0.69
N ILE A 241 -9.55 -12.79 0.25
CA ILE A 241 -8.17 -12.52 -0.15
C ILE A 241 -8.11 -11.58 -1.35
N SER A 242 -8.93 -11.80 -2.37
CA SER A 242 -8.95 -10.92 -3.54
C SER A 242 -9.40 -9.50 -3.17
N GLN A 243 -10.34 -9.35 -2.24
CA GLN A 243 -10.78 -8.03 -1.76
C GLN A 243 -9.74 -7.30 -0.90
N LEU A 244 -8.83 -8.01 -0.26
CA LEU A 244 -7.70 -7.41 0.48
C LEU A 244 -6.60 -6.91 -0.46
N SER A 245 -6.55 -7.37 -1.71
CA SER A 245 -5.57 -6.91 -2.68
C SER A 245 -5.83 -5.46 -3.09
N LEU A 246 -4.84 -4.60 -2.86
CA LEU A 246 -4.85 -3.21 -3.31
C LEU A 246 -4.81 -3.15 -4.84
N PHE A 247 -4.02 -4.00 -5.47
CA PHE A 247 -3.82 -4.02 -6.91
C PHE A 247 -5.07 -4.54 -7.65
N ALA A 248 -5.76 -5.56 -7.14
CA ALA A 248 -6.98 -6.09 -7.75
C ALA A 248 -8.07 -5.01 -7.88
N ARG A 249 -8.23 -4.20 -6.82
CA ARG A 249 -9.18 -3.06 -6.86
C ARG A 249 -8.77 -2.00 -7.87
N PHE A 250 -7.49 -1.78 -8.07
CA PHE A 250 -6.99 -0.87 -9.09
C PHE A 250 -7.29 -1.40 -10.50
N TYR A 251 -7.10 -2.68 -10.75
CA TYR A 251 -7.43 -3.28 -12.04
C TYR A 251 -8.92 -3.19 -12.38
N THR A 252 -9.81 -3.17 -11.40
CA THR A 252 -11.24 -2.90 -11.64
C THR A 252 -11.45 -1.49 -12.22
N ILE A 253 -10.71 -0.50 -11.71
CA ILE A 253 -10.75 0.88 -12.24
C ILE A 253 -10.15 0.95 -13.65
N VAL A 254 -9.03 0.26 -13.90
CA VAL A 254 -8.38 0.15 -15.21
C VAL A 254 -9.32 -0.47 -16.24
N ASN A 255 -10.16 -1.43 -15.84
CA ASN A 255 -11.17 -2.05 -16.71
C ASN A 255 -12.43 -1.17 -16.94
N GLY A 256 -12.36 0.10 -16.59
CA GLY A 256 -13.40 1.08 -16.89
C GLY A 256 -14.51 1.22 -15.85
N VAL A 257 -14.44 0.49 -14.72
CA VAL A 257 -15.39 0.61 -13.61
C VAL A 257 -14.81 1.55 -12.56
N PHE A 258 -15.24 2.82 -12.59
CA PHE A 258 -14.84 3.77 -11.55
C PHE A 258 -15.56 3.42 -10.23
N ASP A 259 -14.85 2.72 -9.36
CA ASP A 259 -15.37 2.27 -8.07
C ASP A 259 -14.93 3.20 -6.93
N VAL A 260 -15.89 3.97 -6.41
CA VAL A 260 -15.68 4.85 -5.24
C VAL A 260 -15.29 4.04 -4.01
N THR A 261 -15.76 2.79 -3.89
CA THR A 261 -15.42 1.88 -2.78
C THR A 261 -13.92 1.60 -2.72
N ALA A 262 -13.26 1.50 -3.90
CA ALA A 262 -11.81 1.35 -3.98
C ALA A 262 -11.08 2.56 -3.39
N ILE A 263 -11.56 3.80 -3.67
CA ILE A 263 -10.97 5.03 -3.12
C ILE A 263 -11.12 5.07 -1.60
N VAL A 264 -12.31 4.76 -1.08
CA VAL A 264 -12.56 4.69 0.37
C VAL A 264 -11.67 3.63 1.02
N TYR A 265 -11.49 2.49 0.36
CA TYR A 265 -10.58 1.45 0.84
C TYR A 265 -9.13 1.93 0.91
N TYR A 266 -8.60 2.59 -0.12
CA TYR A 266 -7.23 3.15 -0.10
C TYR A 266 -7.05 4.19 1.00
N LEU A 267 -8.04 5.07 1.20
CA LEU A 267 -8.02 6.05 2.29
C LEU A 267 -8.01 5.37 3.66
N SER A 268 -8.83 4.33 3.84
CA SER A 268 -8.90 3.55 5.08
C SER A 268 -7.57 2.84 5.38
N VAL A 269 -6.97 2.20 4.38
CA VAL A 269 -5.66 1.56 4.49
C VAL A 269 -4.59 2.61 4.83
N THR A 270 -4.59 3.75 4.14
CA THR A 270 -3.67 4.85 4.42
C THR A 270 -3.79 5.32 5.87
N GLY A 271 -5.01 5.63 6.32
CA GLY A 271 -5.27 6.07 7.70
C GLY A 271 -4.83 5.04 8.73
N PHE A 272 -5.12 3.76 8.48
CA PHE A 272 -4.73 2.66 9.37
C PHE A 272 -3.20 2.54 9.51
N PHE A 273 -2.45 2.53 8.41
CA PHE A 273 -0.99 2.41 8.47
C PHE A 273 -0.30 3.66 9.00
N LEU A 274 -0.84 4.85 8.76
CA LEU A 274 -0.37 6.07 9.41
C LEU A 274 -0.61 6.03 10.92
N PHE A 275 -1.77 5.57 11.37
CA PHE A 275 -2.05 5.37 12.79
C PHE A 275 -1.06 4.38 13.42
N LEU A 276 -0.81 3.24 12.78
CA LEU A 276 0.19 2.27 13.25
C LEU A 276 1.61 2.87 13.30
N SER A 277 1.96 3.73 12.34
CA SER A 277 3.25 4.44 12.33
C SER A 277 3.39 5.38 13.54
N VAL A 278 2.32 6.10 13.88
CA VAL A 278 2.28 6.95 15.08
C VAL A 278 2.45 6.10 16.33
N GLN A 279 1.70 5.01 16.46
CA GLN A 279 1.79 4.11 17.62
C GLN A 279 3.19 3.48 17.77
N SER A 280 3.82 3.11 16.65
CA SER A 280 5.19 2.59 16.65
C SER A 280 6.19 3.60 17.21
N LEU A 281 6.07 4.88 16.85
CA LEU A 281 6.93 5.95 17.36
C LEU A 281 6.63 6.30 18.82
N GLU A 282 5.36 6.37 19.20
CA GLU A 282 4.95 6.63 20.59
C GLU A 282 5.44 5.54 21.56
N LYS A 283 5.25 4.26 21.19
CA LYS A 283 5.73 3.14 21.99
C LYS A 283 7.23 3.24 22.30
N ARG A 284 8.03 3.66 21.34
CA ARG A 284 9.48 3.83 21.53
C ARG A 284 9.82 5.01 22.42
N ARG A 285 9.14 6.14 22.25
CA ARG A 285 9.32 7.32 23.12
C ARG A 285 9.14 7.01 24.60
N TRP A 286 8.31 5.99 24.94
CA TRP A 286 8.08 5.57 26.33
C TRP A 286 9.03 4.46 26.79
N SER A 287 9.75 3.82 25.88
CA SER A 287 10.68 2.72 26.21
C SER A 287 12.15 3.18 26.34
N GLU A 288 12.45 4.40 25.94
CA GLU A 288 13.72 5.12 26.14
C GLU A 288 13.58 6.14 27.27
#